data_c9969bacfed708ffd845ecbc3f65572d
#
_entry.id   c9969bacfed708ffd845ecbc3f65572d
#
_cell.length_a   1.000
_cell.length_b   1.000
_cell.length_c   1.000
_cell.angle_alpha   90.00
_cell.angle_beta   90.00
_cell.angle_gamma   90.00
#
_symmetry.space_group_name_H-M   'P 1'
#
loop_
_entity.id
_entity.type
_entity.pdbx_description
1 polymer ?
#
loop_
_entity_poly.entity_id
_entity_poly.type
_entity_poly.pdbx_seq_one_letter_code
_entity_poly.pdbx_strand_id
1 'polypeptide(L)'
;MVKNPLIRLALVCGAAVLFFPSCARPGGYDGYMMRSYSVRGQSYQPMSVEQALKFEETGVCSWYNESSFLGIKRGNTSLGEKVMPWHLTGAHKTLPLPCVVKVTNLENGKTLKVRLNDRGPFIAGRHLDLTPRAAKKLGFRENGLATTHIKVLSVGDGSYKRKRRGWLFFF
;
A
#
# COMPACT_ATOMS: atom_id res chain seq x y z
N MET A 1 45.16 74.29 -1.93
CA MET A 1 43.88 73.79 -2.47
C MET A 1 44.06 72.34 -2.79
N VAL A 2 43.61 71.46 -1.91
CA VAL A 2 43.66 70.01 -2.13
C VAL A 2 42.25 69.49 -1.94
N LYS A 3 41.65 68.96 -3.02
CA LYS A 3 40.34 68.35 -3.03
C LYS A 3 40.50 66.79 -2.82
N ASN A 4 40.06 66.30 -1.70
CA ASN A 4 39.99 64.89 -1.49
C ASN A 4 38.70 64.31 -2.10
N PRO A 5 38.74 63.24 -2.90
CA PRO A 5 37.55 62.49 -3.26
C PRO A 5 37.33 61.37 -2.24
N LEU A 6 36.16 61.38 -1.61
CA LEU A 6 35.65 60.36 -0.75
C LEU A 6 35.41 59.05 -1.53
N ILE A 7 36.17 58.02 -1.20
CA ILE A 7 35.93 56.68 -1.71
C ILE A 7 34.74 56.11 -0.92
N ARG A 8 33.59 55.97 -1.58
CA ARG A 8 32.45 55.23 -1.04
C ARG A 8 32.69 53.74 -1.22
N LEU A 9 32.99 53.08 -0.13
CA LEU A 9 33.04 51.62 -0.05
C LEU A 9 31.61 51.09 -0.04
N ALA A 10 31.16 50.57 -1.17
CA ALA A 10 29.88 49.86 -1.25
C ALA A 10 30.04 48.44 -0.67
N LEU A 11 29.48 48.22 0.51
CA LEU A 11 29.34 46.88 1.09
C LEU A 11 28.31 46.11 0.28
N VAL A 12 28.75 45.23 -0.60
CA VAL A 12 27.89 44.26 -1.25
C VAL A 12 27.64 43.10 -0.25
N CYS A 13 26.53 43.20 0.48
CA CYS A 13 26.01 42.05 1.23
C CYS A 13 25.58 40.97 0.25
N GLY A 14 26.49 40.05 -0.04
CA GLY A 14 26.16 38.82 -0.75
C GLY A 14 25.28 37.93 0.12
N ALA A 15 23.97 37.95 -0.06
CA ALA A 15 23.06 36.98 0.50
C ALA A 15 23.35 35.64 -0.15
N ALA A 16 24.12 34.78 0.55
CA ALA A 16 24.27 33.39 0.18
C ALA A 16 22.90 32.68 0.33
N VAL A 17 22.21 32.54 -0.79
CA VAL A 17 21.00 31.71 -0.85
C VAL A 17 21.45 30.25 -0.69
N LEU A 18 21.37 29.75 0.53
CA LEU A 18 21.56 28.35 0.82
C LEU A 18 20.38 27.60 0.16
N PHE A 19 20.61 27.08 -1.03
CA PHE A 19 19.75 26.06 -1.62
C PHE A 19 19.83 24.81 -0.74
N PHE A 20 18.95 24.71 0.25
CA PHE A 20 18.64 23.42 0.82
C PHE A 20 17.94 22.61 -0.27
N PRO A 21 18.49 21.47 -0.69
CA PRO A 21 17.73 20.58 -1.54
C PRO A 21 16.47 20.22 -0.74
N SER A 22 15.35 20.81 -1.15
CA SER A 22 14.05 20.37 -0.68
C SER A 22 14.01 18.89 -1.02
N CYS A 23 14.11 18.03 0.00
CA CYS A 23 13.71 16.65 -0.13
C CYS A 23 12.23 16.68 -0.49
N ALA A 24 11.95 16.87 -1.77
CA ALA A 24 10.64 16.70 -2.33
C ALA A 24 10.21 15.28 -1.93
N ARG A 25 9.32 15.19 -0.95
CA ARG A 25 8.64 13.94 -0.65
C ARG A 25 8.02 13.52 -1.97
N PRO A 26 8.32 12.31 -2.48
CA PRO A 26 7.73 11.86 -3.72
C PRO A 26 6.23 12.02 -3.61
N GLY A 27 5.66 12.73 -4.60
CA GLY A 27 4.34 13.29 -4.54
C GLY A 27 3.26 12.31 -4.12
N GLY A 28 2.48 12.75 -3.15
CA GLY A 28 1.05 12.50 -3.07
C GLY A 28 0.52 11.09 -2.98
N TYR A 29 1.25 10.14 -2.42
CA TYR A 29 0.66 8.84 -2.01
C TYR A 29 0.26 8.91 -0.54
N ASP A 30 -0.56 9.90 -0.18
CA ASP A 30 -1.14 9.98 1.15
C ASP A 30 -2.12 8.81 1.35
N GLY A 31 -1.96 8.11 2.46
CA GLY A 31 -2.91 7.09 2.86
C GLY A 31 -2.59 5.66 2.44
N TYR A 32 -1.34 5.22 2.57
CA TYR A 32 -0.97 3.81 2.44
C TYR A 32 -0.07 3.33 3.58
N MET A 33 -0.14 2.03 3.87
CA MET A 33 0.62 1.40 4.94
C MET A 33 1.83 0.66 4.40
N MET A 34 3.03 1.10 4.84
CA MET A 34 4.33 0.50 4.48
C MET A 34 5.15 0.07 5.70
N ARG A 35 4.55 0.04 6.89
CA ARG A 35 5.26 -0.37 8.09
C ARG A 35 5.60 -1.85 8.04
N SER A 36 6.85 -2.18 8.36
CA SER A 36 7.26 -3.57 8.62
C SER A 36 6.41 -4.18 9.72
N TYR A 37 6.18 -5.46 9.61
CA TYR A 37 5.38 -6.21 10.57
C TYR A 37 5.90 -7.64 10.70
N SER A 38 5.54 -8.32 11.78
CA SER A 38 5.94 -9.72 12.00
C SER A 38 4.72 -10.58 12.30
N VAL A 39 4.72 -11.79 11.75
CA VAL A 39 3.70 -12.80 11.99
C VAL A 39 4.37 -14.15 12.26
N ARG A 40 4.06 -14.78 13.37
CA ARG A 40 4.61 -16.09 13.77
C ARG A 40 6.14 -16.11 13.73
N GLY A 41 6.80 -15.03 14.18
CA GLY A 41 8.26 -14.92 14.21
C GLY A 41 8.91 -14.54 12.88
N GLN A 42 8.18 -14.53 11.77
CA GLN A 42 8.70 -14.08 10.48
C GLN A 42 8.42 -12.60 10.24
N SER A 43 9.45 -11.84 9.86
CA SER A 43 9.34 -10.42 9.54
C SER A 43 9.06 -10.20 8.06
N TYR A 44 8.20 -9.22 7.78
CA TYR A 44 7.81 -8.81 6.42
C TYR A 44 8.06 -7.33 6.26
N GLN A 45 8.75 -6.98 5.17
CA GLN A 45 9.00 -5.59 4.76
C GLN A 45 8.15 -5.27 3.54
N PRO A 46 7.16 -4.36 3.62
CA PRO A 46 6.44 -3.90 2.44
C PRO A 46 7.36 -3.19 1.44
N MET A 47 7.06 -3.36 0.16
CA MET A 47 7.76 -2.71 -0.94
C MET A 47 7.58 -1.19 -0.91
N SER A 48 8.53 -0.46 -1.51
CA SER A 48 8.33 0.95 -1.83
C SER A 48 7.22 1.11 -2.89
N VAL A 49 6.65 2.32 -2.99
CA VAL A 49 5.64 2.61 -4.02
C VAL A 49 6.20 2.41 -5.42
N GLU A 50 7.43 2.83 -5.65
CA GLU A 50 8.10 2.70 -6.95
C GLU A 50 8.32 1.23 -7.36
N GLN A 51 8.71 0.40 -6.40
CA GLN A 51 8.82 -1.05 -6.60
C GLN A 51 7.46 -1.67 -6.89
N ALA A 52 6.45 -1.29 -6.08
CA ALA A 52 5.11 -1.83 -6.23
C ALA A 52 4.46 -1.49 -7.57
N LEU A 53 4.65 -0.28 -8.10
CA LEU A 53 4.09 0.13 -9.40
C LEU A 53 4.66 -0.67 -10.59
N LYS A 54 5.83 -1.27 -10.43
CA LYS A 54 6.47 -2.15 -11.43
C LYS A 54 6.25 -3.64 -11.12
N PHE A 55 5.53 -3.94 -10.05
CA PHE A 55 5.42 -5.29 -9.55
C PHE A 55 4.37 -6.10 -10.30
N GLU A 56 4.80 -7.25 -10.76
CA GLU A 56 3.98 -8.31 -11.33
C GLU A 56 4.44 -9.64 -10.76
N GLU A 57 3.51 -10.53 -10.48
CA GLU A 57 3.82 -11.85 -9.90
C GLU A 57 2.82 -12.90 -10.39
N THR A 58 3.33 -14.11 -10.61
CA THR A 58 2.50 -15.29 -10.88
C THR A 58 2.63 -16.28 -9.72
N GLY A 59 1.51 -16.78 -9.23
CA GLY A 59 1.52 -17.71 -8.12
C GLY A 59 0.15 -18.26 -7.80
N VAL A 60 0.08 -19.10 -6.75
CA VAL A 60 -1.18 -19.69 -6.30
C VAL A 60 -1.97 -18.66 -5.50
N CYS A 61 -3.20 -18.42 -5.91
CA CYS A 61 -4.20 -17.63 -5.23
C CYS A 61 -5.23 -18.54 -4.55
N SER A 62 -5.67 -18.13 -3.38
CA SER A 62 -6.82 -18.74 -2.70
C SER A 62 -7.86 -17.69 -2.34
N TRP A 63 -8.91 -18.10 -1.65
CA TRP A 63 -9.86 -17.16 -1.07
C TRP A 63 -10.09 -17.46 0.42
N TYR A 64 -10.45 -16.45 1.17
CA TYR A 64 -10.69 -16.55 2.61
C TYR A 64 -12.07 -16.01 2.96
N ASN A 65 -12.68 -16.61 3.96
CA ASN A 65 -13.94 -16.16 4.52
C ASN A 65 -13.80 -16.08 6.05
N GLU A 66 -13.62 -14.88 6.55
CA GLU A 66 -13.57 -14.62 7.99
C GLU A 66 -14.96 -14.36 8.60
N SER A 67 -16.02 -14.71 7.91
CA SER A 67 -17.33 -14.73 8.54
C SER A 67 -17.42 -15.90 9.52
N SER A 68 -17.59 -15.61 10.80
CA SER A 68 -18.02 -16.62 11.77
C SER A 68 -19.35 -17.23 11.31
N PHE A 69 -19.57 -18.49 11.65
CA PHE A 69 -20.73 -19.30 11.26
C PHE A 69 -22.11 -18.61 11.47
N LEU A 70 -22.19 -17.59 12.31
CA LEU A 70 -23.40 -16.78 12.54
C LEU A 70 -23.28 -15.35 12.03
N GLY A 71 -22.25 -14.97 11.26
CA GLY A 71 -22.09 -13.61 10.72
C GLY A 71 -21.78 -12.52 11.74
N ILE A 72 -21.57 -12.87 13.01
CA ILE A 72 -21.53 -11.89 14.12
C ILE A 72 -20.11 -11.36 14.38
N LYS A 73 -19.05 -12.09 14.07
CA LYS A 73 -17.66 -11.63 14.20
C LYS A 73 -16.99 -11.60 12.83
N ARG A 74 -16.95 -10.44 12.21
CA ARG A 74 -16.12 -10.20 11.03
C ARG A 74 -14.77 -9.69 11.49
N GLY A 75 -13.70 -10.33 11.00
CA GLY A 75 -12.35 -9.85 11.20
C GLY A 75 -12.16 -8.43 10.68
N ASN A 76 -11.17 -7.74 11.21
CA ASN A 76 -10.71 -6.48 10.65
C ASN A 76 -9.50 -6.78 9.77
N THR A 77 -9.43 -6.13 8.61
CA THR A 77 -8.25 -6.11 7.76
C THR A 77 -7.10 -5.37 8.45
N SER A 78 -5.91 -5.51 7.90
CA SER A 78 -4.73 -4.78 8.38
C SER A 78 -4.89 -3.26 8.32
N LEU A 79 -5.80 -2.75 7.47
CA LEU A 79 -6.17 -1.32 7.43
C LEU A 79 -7.24 -0.95 8.47
N GLY A 80 -7.77 -1.92 9.24
CA GLY A 80 -8.83 -1.71 10.21
C GLY A 80 -10.24 -1.69 9.61
N GLU A 81 -10.39 -2.05 8.36
CA GLU A 81 -11.67 -2.17 7.68
C GLU A 81 -12.33 -3.52 8.00
N LYS A 82 -13.65 -3.59 7.93
CA LYS A 82 -14.36 -4.87 8.08
C LYS A 82 -14.19 -5.75 6.85
N VAL A 83 -13.86 -7.02 7.04
CA VAL A 83 -13.87 -8.00 5.95
C VAL A 83 -15.28 -8.23 5.47
N MET A 84 -15.54 -7.92 4.20
CA MET A 84 -16.87 -8.09 3.58
C MET A 84 -16.76 -9.11 2.43
N PRO A 85 -17.39 -10.30 2.55
CA PRO A 85 -17.27 -11.36 1.55
C PRO A 85 -17.81 -10.97 0.15
N TRP A 86 -18.65 -9.94 0.08
CA TRP A 86 -19.19 -9.39 -1.17
C TRP A 86 -18.38 -8.25 -1.79
N HIS A 87 -17.32 -7.78 -1.14
CA HIS A 87 -16.39 -6.82 -1.72
C HIS A 87 -15.40 -7.51 -2.68
N LEU A 88 -14.78 -6.72 -3.56
CA LEU A 88 -13.72 -7.18 -4.44
C LEU A 88 -12.38 -6.76 -3.82
N THR A 89 -12.03 -7.42 -2.71
CA THR A 89 -10.82 -7.13 -1.96
C THR A 89 -9.98 -8.38 -1.75
N GLY A 90 -8.74 -8.19 -1.28
CA GLY A 90 -7.82 -9.28 -1.03
C GLY A 90 -6.65 -8.88 -0.14
N ALA A 91 -5.78 -9.86 0.12
CA ALA A 91 -4.62 -9.76 0.97
C ALA A 91 -3.33 -10.10 0.22
N HIS A 92 -2.28 -9.30 0.46
CA HIS A 92 -0.93 -9.55 -0.05
C HIS A 92 0.12 -9.25 1.02
N LYS A 93 1.22 -10.04 1.03
CA LYS A 93 2.25 -9.96 2.07
C LYS A 93 2.98 -8.62 2.08
N THR A 94 3.47 -8.18 0.92
CA THR A 94 4.48 -7.11 0.84
C THR A 94 4.09 -5.90 0.00
N LEU A 95 2.95 -5.91 -0.69
CA LEU A 95 2.48 -4.71 -1.39
C LEU A 95 2.08 -3.61 -0.40
N PRO A 96 2.30 -2.32 -0.71
CA PRO A 96 1.76 -1.22 0.07
C PRO A 96 0.22 -1.29 0.09
N LEU A 97 -0.40 -1.02 1.24
CA LEU A 97 -1.84 -1.09 1.40
C LEU A 97 -2.44 0.29 1.72
N PRO A 98 -3.57 0.66 1.10
CA PRO A 98 -4.25 -0.05 0.03
C PRO A 98 -3.53 0.07 -1.31
N CYS A 99 -3.71 -0.90 -2.18
CA CYS A 99 -3.36 -0.78 -3.59
C CYS A 99 -4.39 -1.51 -4.45
N VAL A 100 -4.43 -1.19 -5.73
CA VAL A 100 -5.31 -1.85 -6.70
C VAL A 100 -4.46 -2.67 -7.65
N VAL A 101 -4.81 -3.94 -7.77
CA VAL A 101 -4.17 -4.88 -8.70
C VAL A 101 -5.15 -5.38 -9.76
N LYS A 102 -4.64 -5.66 -10.95
CA LYS A 102 -5.32 -6.51 -11.92
C LYS A 102 -4.94 -7.95 -11.63
N VAL A 103 -5.90 -8.80 -11.34
CA VAL A 103 -5.73 -10.24 -11.15
C VAL A 103 -6.23 -10.93 -12.40
N THR A 104 -5.42 -11.84 -12.96
CA THR A 104 -5.78 -12.69 -14.10
C THR A 104 -5.69 -14.14 -13.64
N ASN A 105 -6.79 -14.88 -13.74
CA ASN A 105 -6.77 -16.32 -13.57
C ASN A 105 -6.23 -16.95 -14.87
N LEU A 106 -5.08 -17.62 -14.78
CA LEU A 106 -4.38 -18.18 -15.93
C LEU A 106 -5.04 -19.45 -16.49
N GLU A 107 -5.92 -20.08 -15.70
CA GLU A 107 -6.62 -21.29 -16.11
C GLU A 107 -7.82 -21.02 -17.05
N ASN A 108 -8.40 -19.81 -16.96
CA ASN A 108 -9.61 -19.47 -17.73
C ASN A 108 -9.58 -18.06 -18.37
N GLY A 109 -8.47 -17.32 -18.21
CA GLY A 109 -8.26 -15.99 -18.76
C GLY A 109 -9.11 -14.86 -18.14
N LYS A 110 -9.96 -15.15 -17.14
CA LYS A 110 -10.78 -14.11 -16.48
C LYS A 110 -9.91 -13.13 -15.72
N THR A 111 -10.26 -11.85 -15.84
CA THR A 111 -9.56 -10.75 -15.18
C THR A 111 -10.47 -9.96 -14.25
N LEU A 112 -9.90 -9.41 -13.19
CA LEU A 112 -10.62 -8.60 -12.22
C LEU A 112 -9.69 -7.54 -11.61
N LYS A 113 -10.22 -6.32 -11.41
CA LYS A 113 -9.55 -5.33 -10.56
C LYS A 113 -9.94 -5.58 -9.11
N VAL A 114 -8.93 -5.73 -8.25
CA VAL A 114 -9.10 -6.04 -6.83
C VAL A 114 -8.35 -5.00 -6.00
N ARG A 115 -8.99 -4.49 -4.96
CA ARG A 115 -8.36 -3.63 -3.97
C ARG A 115 -7.75 -4.50 -2.88
N LEU A 116 -6.46 -4.41 -2.68
CA LEU A 116 -5.77 -5.07 -1.58
C LEU A 116 -5.81 -4.16 -0.35
N ASN A 117 -6.37 -4.66 0.74
CA ASN A 117 -6.54 -3.94 1.99
C ASN A 117 -6.13 -4.76 3.22
N ASP A 118 -5.55 -5.94 3.00
CA ASP A 118 -5.15 -6.82 4.07
C ASP A 118 -3.77 -7.45 3.85
N ARG A 119 -3.19 -8.00 4.93
CA ARG A 119 -1.93 -8.75 4.96
C ARG A 119 -2.18 -10.23 4.93
N GLY A 120 -1.35 -10.94 4.20
CA GLY A 120 -1.41 -12.38 3.95
C GLY A 120 -1.24 -12.69 2.47
N PRO A 121 -1.37 -13.94 2.06
CA PRO A 121 -1.53 -15.15 2.87
C PRO A 121 -0.25 -15.53 3.64
N PHE A 122 -0.42 -16.10 4.83
CA PHE A 122 0.69 -16.63 5.64
C PHE A 122 0.81 -18.15 5.54
N ILE A 123 0.36 -18.69 4.41
CA ILE A 123 0.51 -20.11 4.04
C ILE A 123 1.56 -20.17 2.94
N ALA A 124 2.50 -21.13 3.07
CA ALA A 124 3.55 -21.34 2.08
C ALA A 124 2.97 -21.64 0.69
N GLY A 125 3.65 -21.17 -0.36
CA GLY A 125 3.25 -21.37 -1.75
C GLY A 125 2.12 -20.46 -2.25
N ARG A 126 1.42 -19.72 -1.36
CA ARG A 126 0.37 -18.76 -1.79
C ARG A 126 0.91 -17.33 -1.84
N HIS A 127 0.53 -16.60 -2.88
CA HIS A 127 0.91 -15.19 -3.05
C HIS A 127 -0.25 -14.23 -2.79
N LEU A 128 -1.48 -14.65 -3.03
CA LEU A 128 -2.67 -13.80 -2.95
C LEU A 128 -3.83 -14.56 -2.30
N ASP A 129 -4.57 -13.88 -1.42
CA ASP A 129 -5.86 -14.37 -0.92
C ASP A 129 -6.96 -13.36 -1.27
N LEU A 130 -8.08 -13.83 -1.80
CA LEU A 130 -9.19 -13.01 -2.26
C LEU A 130 -10.46 -13.22 -1.43
N THR A 131 -11.39 -12.27 -1.51
CA THR A 131 -12.73 -12.47 -0.97
C THR A 131 -13.51 -13.50 -1.79
N PRO A 132 -14.53 -14.18 -1.22
CA PRO A 132 -15.34 -15.19 -1.92
C PRO A 132 -15.98 -14.65 -3.20
N ARG A 133 -16.42 -13.39 -3.23
CA ARG A 133 -16.98 -12.75 -4.41
C ARG A 133 -15.94 -12.55 -5.52
N ALA A 134 -14.72 -12.16 -5.16
CA ALA A 134 -13.64 -11.99 -6.12
C ALA A 134 -13.25 -13.34 -6.74
N ALA A 135 -13.10 -14.39 -5.92
CA ALA A 135 -12.84 -15.75 -6.38
C ALA A 135 -13.96 -16.27 -7.32
N LYS A 136 -15.24 -16.01 -6.97
CA LYS A 136 -16.39 -16.38 -7.83
C LYS A 136 -16.31 -15.68 -9.18
N LYS A 137 -16.01 -14.36 -9.21
CA LYS A 137 -15.88 -13.61 -10.47
C LYS A 137 -14.71 -14.10 -11.32
N LEU A 138 -13.62 -14.52 -10.71
CA LEU A 138 -12.46 -15.12 -11.38
C LEU A 138 -12.68 -16.60 -11.75
N GLY A 139 -13.76 -17.22 -11.30
CA GLY A 139 -14.18 -18.57 -11.69
C GLY A 139 -13.45 -19.70 -10.98
N PHE A 140 -12.85 -19.45 -9.80
CA PHE A 140 -12.16 -20.50 -9.06
C PHE A 140 -12.67 -20.74 -7.62
N ARG A 141 -13.80 -20.12 -7.25
CA ARG A 141 -14.33 -20.24 -5.89
C ARG A 141 -14.58 -21.70 -5.48
N GLU A 142 -15.11 -22.51 -6.38
CA GLU A 142 -15.44 -23.92 -6.10
C GLU A 142 -14.17 -24.78 -6.00
N ASN A 143 -13.15 -24.47 -6.81
CA ASN A 143 -11.87 -25.17 -6.78
C ASN A 143 -11.01 -24.79 -5.56
N GLY A 144 -11.31 -23.67 -4.91
CA GLY A 144 -10.58 -23.16 -3.73
C GLY A 144 -9.26 -22.48 -4.05
N LEU A 145 -8.56 -22.93 -5.07
CA LEU A 145 -7.25 -22.43 -5.52
C LEU A 145 -7.25 -22.18 -7.03
N ALA A 146 -6.40 -21.28 -7.48
CA ALA A 146 -6.11 -21.04 -8.91
C ALA A 146 -4.71 -20.47 -9.08
N THR A 147 -4.09 -20.72 -10.23
CA THR A 147 -2.88 -20.01 -10.65
C THR A 147 -3.26 -18.66 -11.21
N THR A 148 -2.77 -17.60 -10.60
CA THR A 148 -3.10 -16.23 -11.01
C THR A 148 -1.86 -15.41 -11.28
N HIS A 149 -1.99 -14.46 -12.22
CA HIS A 149 -1.03 -13.39 -12.42
C HIS A 149 -1.61 -12.09 -11.88
N ILE A 150 -0.80 -11.36 -11.09
CA ILE A 150 -1.17 -10.04 -10.60
C ILE A 150 -0.25 -8.97 -11.18
N LYS A 151 -0.85 -7.79 -11.45
CA LYS A 151 -0.14 -6.58 -11.87
C LYS A 151 -0.70 -5.40 -11.08
N VAL A 152 0.17 -4.63 -10.45
CA VAL A 152 -0.24 -3.42 -9.71
C VAL A 152 -0.67 -2.34 -10.69
N LEU A 153 -1.83 -1.73 -10.43
CA LEU A 153 -2.38 -0.63 -11.22
C LEU A 153 -2.19 0.72 -10.53
N SER A 154 -2.34 0.75 -9.21
CA SER A 154 -2.15 1.96 -8.40
C SER A 154 -1.87 1.62 -6.95
N VAL A 155 -1.23 2.55 -6.23
CA VAL A 155 -0.96 2.47 -4.80
C VAL A 155 -1.65 3.64 -4.10
N GLY A 156 -2.29 3.35 -2.96
CA GLY A 156 -3.11 4.31 -2.23
C GLY A 156 -4.45 4.57 -2.94
N ASP A 157 -5.44 4.93 -2.17
CA ASP A 157 -6.77 5.34 -2.65
C ASP A 157 -7.30 6.55 -1.88
N GLY A 158 -6.45 7.19 -1.07
CA GLY A 158 -6.82 8.30 -0.19
C GLY A 158 -7.69 7.91 1.01
N SER A 159 -8.13 6.66 1.12
CA SER A 159 -9.02 6.20 2.19
C SER A 159 -8.28 5.89 3.49
N TYR A 160 -7.03 5.47 3.41
CA TYR A 160 -6.21 5.14 4.58
C TYR A 160 -5.67 6.41 5.24
N LYS A 161 -6.32 6.85 6.29
CA LYS A 161 -5.83 7.95 7.14
C LYS A 161 -5.10 7.35 8.35
N ARG A 162 -3.79 7.56 8.42
CA ARG A 162 -3.01 7.20 9.62
C ARG A 162 -3.60 7.91 10.83
N LYS A 163 -4.15 7.16 11.80
CA LYS A 163 -4.51 7.73 13.11
C LYS A 163 -3.25 8.35 13.68
N ARG A 164 -3.15 9.69 13.72
CA ARG A 164 -2.15 10.37 14.54
C ARG A 164 -2.41 9.92 15.97
N ARG A 165 -1.44 9.28 16.60
CA ARG A 165 -1.42 9.16 18.06
C ARG A 165 -1.44 10.60 18.57
N GLY A 166 -2.58 11.02 19.10
CA GLY A 166 -2.67 12.29 19.81
C GLY A 166 -1.63 12.24 20.94
N TRP A 167 -0.66 13.12 20.91
CA TRP A 167 0.10 13.45 22.09
C TRP A 167 -0.89 14.16 23.00
N LEU A 168 -1.41 13.42 23.97
CA LEU A 168 -2.05 14.02 25.14
C LEU A 168 -0.90 14.67 25.92
N PHE A 169 -0.75 15.97 25.73
CA PHE A 169 -0.03 16.80 26.69
C PHE A 169 -0.91 16.87 27.92
N PHE A 170 -0.62 16.09 28.94
CA PHE A 170 -1.04 16.40 30.28
C PHE A 170 -0.12 17.53 30.77
N PHE A 171 -0.72 18.70 31.00
CA PHE A 171 -0.18 19.74 31.87
C PHE A 171 -0.59 19.41 33.30
#